data_33859ff7137fe2cc9d578c126b4d94ba
#
_entry.id   33859ff7137fe2cc9d578c126b4d94ba
#
_cell.length_a   1.000
_cell.length_b   1.000
_cell.length_c   1.000
_cell.angle_alpha   90.00
_cell.angle_beta   90.00
_cell.angle_gamma   90.00
#
_symmetry.space_group_name_H-M   'P 1'
#
loop_
_entity.id
_entity.type
_entity.pdbx_description
1 polymer ?
#
loop_
_entity_poly.entity_id
_entity_poly.type
_entity_poly.pdbx_seq_one_letter_code
_entity_poly.pdbx_strand_id
1 'polypeptide(L)'
;MALTVASCGNASDPKLNQTGATPDLPKVNETLVPPMKISPPAGWNGETPTVPQGFTISAFATDLKIPRQMLVLPNGDVLIAEGRGGHAPAMRPKDVIAGVIKKQGNTKIKGGNRITLVRDANNDGTPELRTVLVDNLDAPYGLAYVDGYLYVAEQGALVRFAFQPGQTGIATPAERVTELPSRINHHWTKSLTASADGSKLYVGTGSNSNIGERGMAVEEERATVWEIDRATGARRTIATGIRNPTALAIEPTTNLLWSVVNERDELGPQLVPDYLTQVRDGAFYGWPYSYWGQNRDPRVMPQNPEMVAKAIRPDYALGSHVAALGLDFARNGGFGGSFANGAFIGMHGSWNRQDPSGYKVVWVPFNAGRPAGQPVDFATGFLKDGKARGRPVGVAFDGNKRVLFVADDLSNTVWRIAPAR
;
A
#
# COMPACT_ATOMS: atom_id res chain seq x y z
N MET A 1 -32.66 4.39 -32.91
CA MET A 1 -32.00 3.10 -33.02
C MET A 1 -30.81 3.15 -32.05
N ALA A 2 -31.02 2.64 -30.83
CA ALA A 2 -29.98 2.67 -29.78
C ALA A 2 -29.06 1.49 -30.03
N LEU A 3 -27.80 1.73 -30.33
CA LEU A 3 -26.77 0.69 -30.34
C LEU A 3 -26.50 0.25 -28.89
N THR A 4 -27.12 -0.83 -28.48
CA THR A 4 -26.68 -1.60 -27.32
C THR A 4 -25.39 -2.32 -27.69
N VAL A 5 -24.25 -1.71 -27.40
CA VAL A 5 -22.98 -2.42 -27.40
C VAL A 5 -23.02 -3.38 -26.21
N ALA A 6 -23.25 -4.65 -26.48
CA ALA A 6 -23.18 -5.71 -25.48
C ALA A 6 -21.76 -5.78 -24.93
N SER A 7 -21.57 -5.29 -23.71
CA SER A 7 -20.30 -5.37 -22.96
C SER A 7 -20.15 -6.76 -22.33
N CYS A 8 -20.02 -7.81 -23.15
CA CYS A 8 -19.85 -9.19 -22.65
C CYS A 8 -18.45 -9.48 -22.04
N GLY A 9 -17.50 -8.53 -22.10
CA GLY A 9 -16.12 -8.77 -21.68
C GLY A 9 -15.71 -8.14 -20.33
N ASN A 10 -16.59 -7.41 -19.64
CA ASN A 10 -16.23 -6.61 -18.46
C ASN A 10 -16.80 -7.13 -17.13
N ALA A 11 -17.59 -8.21 -17.15
CA ALA A 11 -18.07 -8.87 -15.94
C ALA A 11 -17.00 -9.77 -15.32
N SER A 12 -16.93 -9.80 -13.99
CA SER A 12 -16.07 -10.72 -13.27
C SER A 12 -16.70 -12.12 -13.25
N ASP A 13 -15.90 -13.18 -13.46
CA ASP A 13 -16.33 -14.56 -13.25
C ASP A 13 -16.14 -14.91 -11.76
N PRO A 14 -17.22 -15.11 -10.99
CA PRO A 14 -17.13 -15.43 -9.57
C PRO A 14 -16.56 -16.82 -9.27
N LYS A 15 -16.39 -17.69 -10.28
CA LYS A 15 -15.83 -19.02 -10.12
C LYS A 15 -14.31 -19.03 -10.09
N LEU A 16 -13.65 -17.96 -10.54
CA LEU A 16 -12.20 -17.88 -10.54
C LEU A 16 -11.66 -17.59 -9.14
N ASN A 17 -10.73 -18.42 -8.69
CA ASN A 17 -9.95 -18.12 -7.49
C ASN A 17 -8.90 -17.06 -7.80
N GLN A 18 -9.08 -15.87 -7.27
CA GLN A 18 -8.21 -14.70 -7.51
C GLN A 18 -7.15 -14.49 -6.44
N THR A 19 -7.09 -15.37 -5.42
CA THR A 19 -6.26 -15.18 -4.22
C THR A 19 -5.42 -16.42 -3.90
N GLY A 20 -4.38 -16.25 -3.08
CA GLY A 20 -3.55 -17.34 -2.64
C GLY A 20 -2.31 -17.58 -3.51
N ALA A 21 -1.59 -18.65 -3.23
CA ALA A 21 -0.33 -18.97 -3.91
C ALA A 21 -0.51 -19.39 -5.39
N THR A 22 -1.68 -19.89 -5.75
CA THR A 22 -2.01 -20.38 -7.09
C THR A 22 -3.35 -19.80 -7.57
N PRO A 23 -3.40 -18.49 -7.92
CA PRO A 23 -4.62 -17.90 -8.45
C PRO A 23 -4.91 -18.39 -9.87
N ASP A 24 -6.18 -18.39 -10.23
CA ASP A 24 -6.58 -18.56 -11.62
C ASP A 24 -6.26 -17.27 -12.39
N LEU A 25 -5.57 -17.43 -13.51
CA LEU A 25 -5.25 -16.35 -14.44
C LEU A 25 -6.13 -16.48 -15.69
N PRO A 26 -7.19 -15.70 -15.84
CA PRO A 26 -8.03 -15.76 -17.02
C PRO A 26 -7.28 -15.28 -18.27
N LYS A 27 -7.85 -15.52 -19.44
CA LYS A 27 -7.32 -14.97 -20.69
C LYS A 27 -7.33 -13.45 -20.63
N VAL A 28 -6.28 -12.85 -21.23
CA VAL A 28 -6.19 -11.40 -21.41
C VAL A 28 -7.43 -10.89 -22.15
N ASN A 29 -8.05 -9.88 -21.57
CA ASN A 29 -9.16 -9.17 -22.20
C ASN A 29 -8.75 -7.72 -22.44
N GLU A 30 -8.26 -7.47 -23.66
CA GLU A 30 -7.83 -6.15 -24.10
C GLU A 30 -9.02 -5.34 -24.59
N THR A 31 -9.81 -4.79 -23.70
CA THR A 31 -10.85 -3.83 -24.11
C THR A 31 -10.24 -2.49 -24.46
N LEU A 32 -10.72 -1.89 -25.54
CA LEU A 32 -10.27 -0.55 -26.01
C LEU A 32 -10.50 0.52 -24.91
N VAL A 33 -11.58 0.37 -24.16
CA VAL A 33 -11.93 1.22 -23.02
C VAL A 33 -12.20 0.30 -21.83
N PRO A 34 -11.26 0.16 -20.88
CA PRO A 34 -11.51 -0.61 -19.66
C PRO A 34 -12.63 0.05 -18.86
N PRO A 35 -13.37 -0.73 -18.05
CA PRO A 35 -14.39 -0.16 -17.18
C PRO A 35 -13.71 0.79 -16.18
N MET A 36 -13.98 2.07 -16.32
CA MET A 36 -13.49 3.10 -15.42
C MET A 36 -14.63 3.47 -14.46
N LYS A 37 -14.78 2.70 -13.39
CA LYS A 37 -15.81 2.91 -12.37
C LYS A 37 -15.16 3.01 -11.02
N ILE A 38 -15.29 4.16 -10.39
CA ILE A 38 -14.91 4.36 -9.00
C ILE A 38 -16.17 4.47 -8.14
N SER A 39 -16.15 3.84 -6.97
CA SER A 39 -17.25 3.97 -6.02
C SER A 39 -17.30 5.39 -5.46
N PRO A 40 -18.44 6.10 -5.59
CA PRO A 40 -18.57 7.45 -5.09
C PRO A 40 -18.42 7.48 -3.56
N PRO A 41 -17.86 8.55 -2.98
CA PRO A 41 -17.68 8.67 -1.55
C PRO A 41 -19.03 8.80 -0.81
N ALA A 42 -19.10 8.19 0.38
CA ALA A 42 -20.18 8.33 1.34
C ALA A 42 -19.62 8.48 2.75
N GLY A 43 -20.39 9.11 3.64
CA GLY A 43 -20.02 9.23 5.06
C GLY A 43 -20.29 7.94 5.84
N TRP A 44 -19.65 7.81 6.98
CA TRP A 44 -19.92 6.73 7.94
C TRP A 44 -21.25 6.94 8.70
N ASN A 45 -21.72 8.18 8.86
CA ASN A 45 -23.01 8.55 9.46
C ASN A 45 -23.23 7.91 10.84
N GLY A 46 -22.19 7.87 11.68
CA GLY A 46 -22.24 7.27 13.01
C GLY A 46 -22.00 5.75 13.03
N GLU A 47 -21.93 5.10 11.87
CA GLU A 47 -21.51 3.69 11.79
C GLU A 47 -19.99 3.55 11.78
N THR A 48 -19.48 2.35 12.00
CA THR A 48 -18.05 2.01 11.96
C THR A 48 -17.83 0.85 11.00
N PRO A 49 -16.58 0.58 10.58
CA PRO A 49 -16.26 -0.67 9.91
C PRO A 49 -16.65 -1.89 10.77
N THR A 50 -16.86 -3.00 10.10
CA THR A 50 -17.21 -4.28 10.75
C THR A 50 -15.93 -5.10 10.95
N VAL A 51 -15.76 -5.69 12.12
CA VAL A 51 -14.65 -6.57 12.50
C VAL A 51 -15.17 -7.93 12.96
N PRO A 52 -14.31 -8.99 13.02
CA PRO A 52 -14.74 -10.30 13.48
C PRO A 52 -15.25 -10.29 14.92
N GLN A 53 -16.07 -11.28 15.27
CA GLN A 53 -16.53 -11.48 16.64
C GLN A 53 -15.33 -11.57 17.60
N GLY A 54 -15.42 -10.95 18.76
CA GLY A 54 -14.35 -10.87 19.76
C GLY A 54 -13.42 -9.67 19.57
N PHE A 55 -13.72 -8.78 18.59
CA PHE A 55 -13.01 -7.52 18.40
C PHE A 55 -13.95 -6.32 18.51
N THR A 56 -13.37 -5.18 18.84
CA THR A 56 -14.02 -3.87 18.78
C THR A 56 -13.26 -2.96 17.82
N ILE A 57 -13.99 -2.01 17.20
CA ILE A 57 -13.40 -0.98 16.36
C ILE A 57 -13.95 0.39 16.76
N SER A 58 -13.08 1.37 16.82
CA SER A 58 -13.43 2.77 17.11
C SER A 58 -12.58 3.73 16.28
N ALA A 59 -13.08 4.97 16.09
CA ALA A 59 -12.28 6.03 15.52
C ALA A 59 -11.23 6.47 16.56
N PHE A 60 -9.94 6.35 16.21
CA PHE A 60 -8.80 6.70 17.06
C PHE A 60 -8.36 8.15 16.85
N ALA A 61 -8.28 8.57 15.58
CA ALA A 61 -8.01 9.96 15.22
C ALA A 61 -8.84 10.32 13.99
N THR A 62 -9.57 11.43 14.06
CA THR A 62 -10.42 11.95 12.98
C THR A 62 -9.85 13.27 12.43
N ASP A 63 -10.44 13.82 11.38
CA ASP A 63 -10.06 15.12 10.80
C ASP A 63 -8.57 15.24 10.43
N LEU A 64 -7.98 14.11 10.05
CA LEU A 64 -6.64 14.05 9.49
C LEU A 64 -6.64 14.62 8.06
N LYS A 65 -5.46 14.87 7.50
CA LYS A 65 -5.33 15.40 6.13
C LYS A 65 -4.70 14.35 5.21
N ILE A 66 -5.49 13.38 4.80
CA ILE A 66 -5.10 12.25 3.95
C ILE A 66 -4.04 11.39 4.67
N PRO A 67 -4.43 10.61 5.72
CA PRO A 67 -3.54 9.70 6.40
C PRO A 67 -3.08 8.58 5.46
N ARG A 68 -1.79 8.26 5.51
CA ARG A 68 -1.16 7.25 4.64
C ARG A 68 -0.57 6.12 5.47
N GLN A 69 0.75 6.02 5.54
CA GLN A 69 1.41 5.03 6.39
C GLN A 69 1.46 5.48 7.85
N MET A 70 1.56 4.52 8.72
CA MET A 70 1.68 4.74 10.16
C MET A 70 2.86 3.96 10.73
N LEU A 71 3.34 4.42 11.86
CA LEU A 71 4.40 3.76 12.61
C LEU A 71 4.05 3.77 14.10
N VAL A 72 4.02 2.61 14.73
CA VAL A 72 3.92 2.50 16.19
C VAL A 72 5.33 2.58 16.78
N LEU A 73 5.54 3.52 17.69
CA LEU A 73 6.81 3.71 18.39
C LEU A 73 6.95 2.73 19.58
N PRO A 74 8.17 2.50 20.08
CA PRO A 74 8.39 1.61 21.22
C PRO A 74 7.60 1.95 22.50
N ASN A 75 7.26 3.24 22.70
CA ASN A 75 6.43 3.71 23.82
C ASN A 75 4.92 3.62 23.54
N GLY A 76 4.51 3.11 22.36
CA GLY A 76 3.12 2.98 21.95
C GLY A 76 2.49 4.23 21.35
N ASP A 77 3.24 5.32 21.12
CA ASP A 77 2.78 6.46 20.32
C ASP A 77 2.62 6.03 18.86
N VAL A 78 1.64 6.60 18.17
CA VAL A 78 1.37 6.32 16.76
C VAL A 78 1.73 7.56 15.93
N LEU A 79 2.68 7.40 15.01
CA LEU A 79 3.00 8.40 14.01
C LEU A 79 2.19 8.13 12.74
N ILE A 80 1.60 9.19 12.18
CA ILE A 80 0.73 9.14 11.00
C ILE A 80 1.30 10.07 9.94
N ALA A 81 1.74 9.53 8.81
CA ALA A 81 2.09 10.33 7.65
C ALA A 81 0.81 10.86 6.98
N GLU A 82 0.72 12.17 6.82
CA GLU A 82 -0.38 12.84 6.13
C GLU A 82 0.16 13.51 4.88
N GLY A 83 -0.07 12.90 3.71
CA GLY A 83 0.54 13.40 2.49
C GLY A 83 -0.21 13.01 1.22
N ARG A 84 -0.05 13.85 0.20
CA ARG A 84 -0.53 13.59 -1.15
C ARG A 84 0.46 14.15 -2.14
N GLY A 85 1.04 13.28 -2.93
CA GLY A 85 2.00 13.62 -3.97
C GLY A 85 1.56 13.14 -5.34
N GLY A 86 2.52 13.05 -6.22
CA GLY A 86 2.34 12.59 -7.59
C GLY A 86 2.34 13.74 -8.59
N HIS A 87 3.19 13.57 -9.59
CA HIS A 87 3.27 14.48 -10.73
C HIS A 87 3.56 13.66 -11.98
N ALA A 88 2.54 13.46 -12.78
CA ALA A 88 2.70 12.82 -14.09
C ALA A 88 1.72 13.45 -15.08
N PRO A 89 2.21 14.09 -16.16
CA PRO A 89 1.34 14.65 -17.18
C PRO A 89 0.57 13.53 -17.90
N ALA A 90 -0.68 13.80 -18.28
CA ALA A 90 -1.46 12.89 -19.10
C ALA A 90 -0.79 12.74 -20.47
N MET A 91 -0.67 11.50 -20.97
CA MET A 91 -0.07 11.19 -22.26
C MET A 91 -1.11 10.90 -23.33
N ARG A 92 -2.25 10.36 -22.92
CA ARG A 92 -3.32 9.88 -23.80
C ARG A 92 -4.66 10.47 -23.39
N PRO A 93 -5.63 10.64 -24.30
CA PRO A 93 -6.97 11.09 -23.92
C PRO A 93 -7.60 10.27 -22.80
N LYS A 94 -7.39 8.95 -22.79
CA LYS A 94 -7.89 8.07 -21.72
C LYS A 94 -7.29 8.39 -20.34
N ASP A 95 -6.07 8.90 -20.26
CA ASP A 95 -5.43 9.26 -18.99
C ASP A 95 -6.11 10.49 -18.36
N VAL A 96 -6.59 11.42 -19.21
CA VAL A 96 -7.40 12.57 -18.76
C VAL A 96 -8.74 12.08 -18.20
N ILE A 97 -9.43 11.20 -18.92
CA ILE A 97 -10.72 10.63 -18.48
C ILE A 97 -10.54 9.86 -17.17
N ALA A 98 -9.54 9.00 -17.09
CA ALA A 98 -9.20 8.25 -15.87
C ALA A 98 -8.90 9.19 -14.69
N GLY A 99 -8.19 10.31 -14.95
CA GLY A 99 -7.91 11.32 -13.94
C GLY A 99 -9.18 12.00 -13.40
N VAL A 100 -10.14 12.31 -14.27
CA VAL A 100 -11.44 12.88 -13.86
C VAL A 100 -12.22 11.87 -13.01
N ILE A 101 -12.30 10.61 -13.43
CA ILE A 101 -13.01 9.55 -12.71
C ILE A 101 -12.37 9.31 -11.34
N LYS A 102 -11.05 9.16 -11.26
CA LYS A 102 -10.32 8.97 -10.00
C LYS A 102 -10.58 10.12 -9.02
N LYS A 103 -10.65 11.37 -9.52
CA LYS A 103 -10.97 12.53 -8.66
C LYS A 103 -12.34 12.46 -8.00
N GLN A 104 -13.31 11.81 -8.62
CA GLN A 104 -14.67 11.65 -8.06
C GLN A 104 -14.70 10.73 -6.83
N GLY A 105 -13.76 9.77 -6.74
CA GLY A 105 -13.66 8.83 -5.62
C GLY A 105 -12.72 9.27 -4.51
N ASN A 106 -12.10 10.45 -4.61
CA ASN A 106 -11.14 10.95 -3.63
C ASN A 106 -11.76 12.00 -2.71
N THR A 107 -11.17 12.14 -1.51
CA THR A 107 -11.45 13.27 -0.65
C THR A 107 -11.08 14.59 -1.34
N LYS A 108 -11.82 15.67 -1.05
CA LYS A 108 -11.57 17.02 -1.54
C LYS A 108 -10.51 17.77 -0.74
N ILE A 109 -10.06 17.21 0.38
CA ILE A 109 -9.08 17.80 1.29
C ILE A 109 -7.68 17.76 0.64
N LYS A 110 -6.87 18.78 0.89
CA LYS A 110 -5.44 18.78 0.51
C LYS A 110 -4.65 17.89 1.47
N GLY A 111 -3.56 17.28 0.98
CA GLY A 111 -2.62 16.54 1.83
C GLY A 111 -2.05 17.43 2.96
N GLY A 112 -1.79 16.82 4.10
CA GLY A 112 -1.26 17.53 5.28
C GLY A 112 0.20 17.92 5.15
N ASN A 113 0.97 17.15 4.38
CA ASN A 113 2.42 17.29 4.23
C ASN A 113 3.13 17.35 5.59
N ARG A 114 2.73 16.46 6.51
CA ARG A 114 3.17 16.46 7.90
C ARG A 114 3.16 15.04 8.49
N ILE A 115 3.76 14.91 9.65
CA ILE A 115 3.60 13.75 10.53
C ILE A 115 2.79 14.19 11.76
N THR A 116 1.69 13.52 12.03
CA THR A 116 0.90 13.68 13.24
C THR A 116 1.24 12.59 14.23
N LEU A 117 1.47 12.97 15.49
CA LEU A 117 1.65 12.06 16.61
C LEU A 117 0.33 11.96 17.38
N VAL A 118 -0.06 10.73 17.71
CA VAL A 118 -1.22 10.41 18.52
C VAL A 118 -0.78 9.49 19.66
N ARG A 119 -1.12 9.84 20.90
CA ARG A 119 -0.78 9.09 22.12
C ARG A 119 -2.03 8.71 22.86
N ASP A 120 -2.16 7.41 23.13
CA ASP A 120 -3.14 6.80 24.03
C ASP A 120 -2.33 6.05 25.11
N ALA A 121 -2.00 6.76 26.19
CA ALA A 121 -1.06 6.29 27.21
C ALA A 121 -1.69 5.20 28.09
N ASN A 122 -2.99 5.31 28.36
CA ASN A 122 -3.73 4.37 29.22
C ASN A 122 -4.33 3.20 28.44
N ASN A 123 -4.20 3.20 27.08
CA ASN A 123 -4.72 2.18 26.16
C ASN A 123 -6.24 1.96 26.28
N ASP A 124 -7.01 3.00 26.56
CA ASP A 124 -8.46 2.92 26.60
C ASP A 124 -9.11 3.13 25.21
N GLY A 125 -8.34 3.58 24.24
CA GLY A 125 -8.75 3.86 22.85
C GLY A 125 -9.14 5.31 22.61
N THR A 126 -9.00 6.18 23.61
CA THR A 126 -9.22 7.62 23.52
C THR A 126 -7.88 8.33 23.71
N PRO A 127 -7.28 8.90 22.67
CA PRO A 127 -5.98 9.54 22.80
C PRO A 127 -6.02 10.79 23.70
N GLU A 128 -5.09 10.88 24.66
CA GLU A 128 -4.90 12.06 25.50
C GLU A 128 -4.12 13.15 24.77
N LEU A 129 -3.37 12.80 23.73
CA LEU A 129 -2.58 13.77 22.99
C LEU A 129 -2.68 13.53 21.50
N ARG A 130 -2.89 14.60 20.76
CA ARG A 130 -2.71 14.66 19.31
C ARG A 130 -2.00 15.96 18.96
N THR A 131 -0.87 15.85 18.27
CA THR A 131 -0.07 17.01 17.86
C THR A 131 0.56 16.80 16.50
N VAL A 132 0.90 17.88 15.81
CA VAL A 132 1.77 17.84 14.62
C VAL A 132 3.21 17.70 15.10
N LEU A 133 3.84 16.57 14.82
CA LEU A 133 5.22 16.28 15.22
C LEU A 133 6.22 17.05 14.37
N VAL A 134 6.00 17.06 13.05
CA VAL A 134 6.78 17.83 12.07
C VAL A 134 5.90 18.13 10.86
N ASP A 135 6.03 19.29 10.26
CA ASP A 135 5.29 19.77 9.10
C ASP A 135 6.21 20.20 7.95
N ASN A 136 5.61 20.77 6.89
CA ASN A 136 6.31 21.25 5.69
C ASN A 136 7.14 20.19 4.98
N LEU A 137 6.68 18.93 5.03
CA LEU A 137 7.28 17.79 4.32
C LEU A 137 6.81 17.73 2.86
N ASP A 138 7.60 17.08 2.01
CA ASP A 138 7.24 16.89 0.59
C ASP A 138 6.49 15.56 0.38
N ALA A 139 5.17 15.57 0.59
CA ALA A 139 4.30 14.39 0.44
C ALA A 139 4.85 13.14 1.17
N PRO A 140 4.98 13.17 2.50
CA PRO A 140 5.53 12.05 3.28
C PRO A 140 4.66 10.81 3.13
N TYR A 141 5.32 9.63 3.07
CA TYR A 141 4.62 8.36 2.96
C TYR A 141 5.16 7.30 3.92
N GLY A 142 6.33 6.72 3.66
CA GLY A 142 6.93 5.66 4.48
C GLY A 142 7.62 6.23 5.71
N LEU A 143 7.53 5.51 6.83
CA LEU A 143 8.10 5.88 8.12
C LEU A 143 8.92 4.71 8.69
N ALA A 144 10.06 5.02 9.32
CA ALA A 144 10.81 4.07 10.13
C ALA A 144 11.46 4.80 11.31
N TYR A 145 11.60 4.12 12.45
CA TYR A 145 12.31 4.63 13.61
C TYR A 145 13.44 3.70 13.99
N VAL A 146 14.66 4.20 14.01
CA VAL A 146 15.86 3.42 14.35
C VAL A 146 16.84 4.31 15.11
N ASP A 147 17.34 3.82 16.27
CA ASP A 147 18.43 4.41 17.04
C ASP A 147 18.32 5.92 17.26
N GLY A 148 17.16 6.39 17.68
CA GLY A 148 16.97 7.81 17.99
C GLY A 148 16.75 8.70 16.76
N TYR A 149 16.46 8.11 15.60
CA TYR A 149 16.11 8.84 14.39
C TYR A 149 14.78 8.38 13.80
N LEU A 150 13.93 9.35 13.49
CA LEU A 150 12.76 9.16 12.66
C LEU A 150 13.16 9.37 11.19
N TYR A 151 13.03 8.32 10.38
CA TYR A 151 13.22 8.36 8.94
C TYR A 151 11.88 8.54 8.24
N VAL A 152 11.84 9.44 7.26
CA VAL A 152 10.64 9.75 6.47
C VAL A 152 10.99 9.65 5.00
N ALA A 153 10.29 8.79 4.27
CA ALA A 153 10.38 8.74 2.83
C ALA A 153 9.38 9.73 2.23
N GLU A 154 9.90 10.84 1.74
CA GLU A 154 9.19 11.84 0.96
C GLU A 154 9.15 11.44 -0.51
N GLN A 155 8.40 12.16 -1.35
CA GLN A 155 8.36 11.79 -2.77
C GLN A 155 9.71 11.96 -3.50
N GLY A 156 10.57 12.88 -3.05
CA GLY A 156 11.84 13.22 -3.69
C GLY A 156 13.09 12.87 -2.87
N ALA A 157 12.95 12.50 -1.61
CA ALA A 157 14.09 12.21 -0.74
C ALA A 157 13.75 11.25 0.39
N LEU A 158 14.73 10.53 0.89
CA LEU A 158 14.72 9.95 2.22
C LEU A 158 15.38 10.94 3.16
N VAL A 159 14.65 11.39 4.15
CA VAL A 159 15.14 12.32 5.18
C VAL A 159 15.07 11.69 6.56
N ARG A 160 15.82 12.24 7.53
CA ARG A 160 15.76 11.83 8.93
C ARG A 160 15.74 13.03 9.87
N PHE A 161 15.22 12.78 11.05
CA PHE A 161 15.17 13.74 12.17
C PHE A 161 15.69 13.06 13.43
N ALA A 162 16.54 13.72 14.20
CA ALA A 162 16.84 13.32 15.57
C ALA A 162 15.53 13.37 16.38
N PHE A 163 15.13 12.25 16.96
CA PHE A 163 13.85 12.12 17.64
C PHE A 163 13.90 11.03 18.70
N GLN A 164 13.36 11.32 19.87
CA GLN A 164 13.19 10.36 20.95
C GLN A 164 11.70 10.12 21.25
N PRO A 165 11.24 8.87 21.43
CA PRO A 165 9.89 8.59 21.89
C PRO A 165 9.56 9.38 23.16
N GLY A 166 8.37 10.01 23.17
CA GLY A 166 7.96 10.91 24.24
C GLY A 166 8.00 12.38 23.84
N GLN A 167 8.83 12.79 22.89
CA GLN A 167 8.79 14.12 22.31
C GLN A 167 7.46 14.35 21.56
N THR A 168 6.98 15.59 21.59
CA THR A 168 5.70 16.00 20.98
C THR A 168 5.86 16.96 19.81
N GLY A 169 7.09 17.29 19.44
CA GLY A 169 7.45 18.12 18.31
C GLY A 169 8.92 17.97 17.93
N ILE A 170 9.24 18.19 16.68
CA ILE A 170 10.59 18.21 16.13
C ILE A 170 10.85 19.62 15.58
N ALA A 171 11.81 20.33 16.16
CA ALA A 171 12.20 21.66 15.72
C ALA A 171 13.47 21.68 14.86
N THR A 172 14.22 20.56 14.82
CA THR A 172 15.45 20.45 14.04
C THR A 172 15.13 20.28 12.55
N PRO A 173 15.90 20.89 11.65
CA PRO A 173 15.76 20.67 10.21
C PRO A 173 15.92 19.18 9.84
N ALA A 174 15.30 18.79 8.75
CA ALA A 174 15.49 17.47 8.16
C ALA A 174 16.94 17.30 7.67
N GLU A 175 17.56 16.18 8.00
CA GLU A 175 18.81 15.75 7.40
C GLU A 175 18.50 14.83 6.22
N ARG A 176 19.01 15.15 5.04
CA ARG A 176 18.86 14.31 3.86
C ARG A 176 19.78 13.10 3.93
N VAL A 177 19.21 11.91 3.79
CA VAL A 177 19.94 10.63 3.74
C VAL A 177 20.33 10.30 2.31
N THR A 178 19.35 10.35 1.38
CA THR A 178 19.58 10.10 -0.05
C THR A 178 18.46 10.67 -0.91
N GLU A 179 18.73 10.90 -2.19
CA GLU A 179 17.73 11.31 -3.18
C GLU A 179 16.85 10.11 -3.58
N LEU A 180 15.58 10.39 -3.90
CA LEU A 180 14.64 9.43 -4.46
C LEU A 180 14.12 9.93 -5.82
N PRO A 181 13.86 9.04 -6.79
CA PRO A 181 13.43 9.46 -8.12
C PRO A 181 12.03 10.08 -8.09
N SER A 182 11.90 11.36 -8.52
CA SER A 182 10.65 12.13 -8.44
C SER A 182 10.37 13.04 -9.62
N ARG A 183 11.26 13.13 -10.63
CA ARG A 183 11.12 14.03 -11.79
C ARG A 183 9.80 13.85 -12.55
N ILE A 184 9.40 12.59 -12.80
CA ILE A 184 8.06 12.16 -13.14
C ILE A 184 7.66 11.20 -12.01
N ASN A 185 6.51 11.38 -11.41
CA ASN A 185 6.16 10.67 -10.19
C ASN A 185 4.72 10.16 -10.24
N HIS A 186 4.44 9.26 -11.20
CA HIS A 186 3.12 8.67 -11.41
C HIS A 186 2.70 7.86 -10.18
N HIS A 187 3.51 6.89 -9.78
CA HIS A 187 3.39 6.23 -8.49
C HIS A 187 4.33 6.95 -7.51
N TRP A 188 3.77 7.92 -6.80
CA TRP A 188 4.54 8.84 -5.96
C TRP A 188 4.95 8.27 -4.62
N THR A 189 4.25 7.25 -4.15
CA THR A 189 4.49 6.63 -2.85
C THR A 189 5.90 6.05 -2.76
N LYS A 190 6.55 6.27 -1.63
CA LYS A 190 7.85 5.72 -1.28
C LYS A 190 7.66 4.91 0.01
N SER A 191 7.42 3.61 -0.14
CA SER A 191 7.33 2.73 1.03
C SER A 191 8.68 2.61 1.71
N LEU A 192 8.67 2.49 3.05
CA LEU A 192 9.88 2.45 3.86
C LEU A 192 9.73 1.44 4.99
N THR A 193 10.78 0.68 5.23
CA THR A 193 10.96 -0.10 6.47
C THR A 193 12.45 -0.21 6.80
N ALA A 194 12.79 -0.58 8.03
CA ALA A 194 14.16 -0.87 8.44
C ALA A 194 14.39 -2.38 8.55
N SER A 195 15.63 -2.83 8.36
CA SER A 195 16.03 -4.20 8.72
C SER A 195 15.87 -4.45 10.21
N ALA A 196 15.75 -5.73 10.62
CA ALA A 196 15.55 -6.10 12.01
C ALA A 196 16.69 -5.63 12.93
N ASP A 197 17.92 -5.56 12.43
CA ASP A 197 19.10 -5.06 13.15
C ASP A 197 19.27 -3.54 13.05
N GLY A 198 18.40 -2.86 12.29
CA GLY A 198 18.46 -1.43 12.07
C GLY A 198 19.61 -0.93 11.21
N SER A 199 20.45 -1.82 10.64
CA SER A 199 21.63 -1.41 9.83
C SER A 199 21.23 -0.92 8.44
N LYS A 200 20.09 -1.36 7.92
CA LYS A 200 19.59 -1.07 6.57
C LYS A 200 18.20 -0.44 6.62
N LEU A 201 17.95 0.38 5.59
CA LEU A 201 16.62 0.89 5.26
C LEU A 201 16.23 0.36 3.88
N TYR A 202 14.97 -0.02 3.71
CA TYR A 202 14.44 -0.49 2.43
C TYR A 202 13.40 0.50 1.92
N VAL A 203 13.56 0.95 0.67
CA VAL A 203 12.64 1.90 0.02
C VAL A 203 12.08 1.30 -1.26
N GLY A 204 10.77 1.25 -1.36
CA GLY A 204 10.07 0.87 -2.58
C GLY A 204 9.74 2.09 -3.44
N THR A 205 10.04 2.04 -4.72
CA THR A 205 9.73 3.08 -5.71
C THR A 205 8.90 2.51 -6.85
N GLY A 206 7.69 3.00 -7.03
CA GLY A 206 6.80 2.53 -8.09
C GLY A 206 7.17 3.11 -9.47
N SER A 207 6.65 2.49 -10.54
CA SER A 207 6.86 2.91 -11.93
C SER A 207 6.30 4.31 -12.23
N ASN A 208 6.74 4.91 -13.32
CA ASN A 208 6.21 6.17 -13.85
C ASN A 208 5.06 5.99 -14.86
N SER A 209 4.72 4.75 -15.16
CA SER A 209 3.71 4.41 -16.17
C SER A 209 2.97 3.12 -15.80
N ASN A 210 1.94 2.79 -16.57
CA ASN A 210 1.21 1.53 -16.40
C ASN A 210 2.03 0.34 -16.95
N ILE A 211 2.59 0.49 -18.14
CA ILE A 211 3.26 -0.58 -18.90
C ILE A 211 4.53 -0.12 -19.62
N GLY A 212 5.19 0.94 -19.17
CA GLY A 212 6.35 1.53 -19.85
C GLY A 212 5.99 2.45 -21.03
N GLU A 213 4.73 2.87 -21.15
CA GLU A 213 4.23 3.70 -22.25
C GLU A 213 4.83 5.11 -22.32
N ARG A 214 5.59 5.52 -21.30
CA ARG A 214 6.36 6.78 -21.31
C ARG A 214 7.79 6.60 -21.81
N GLY A 215 8.16 5.36 -22.20
CA GLY A 215 9.53 4.97 -22.55
C GLY A 215 10.31 4.52 -21.30
N MET A 216 11.26 3.60 -21.50
CA MET A 216 12.01 3.00 -20.41
C MET A 216 13.00 3.96 -19.74
N ALA A 217 13.44 5.01 -20.41
CA ALA A 217 14.33 6.02 -19.84
C ALA A 217 13.72 6.77 -18.63
N VAL A 218 12.39 6.93 -18.58
CA VAL A 218 11.75 7.54 -17.40
C VAL A 218 11.49 6.55 -16.28
N GLU A 219 11.72 5.27 -16.52
CA GLU A 219 11.59 4.18 -15.54
C GLU A 219 12.92 3.83 -14.89
N GLU A 220 14.01 4.53 -15.23
CA GLU A 220 15.27 4.38 -14.55
C GLU A 220 15.12 4.59 -13.04
N GLU A 221 15.68 3.67 -12.23
CA GLU A 221 15.53 3.64 -10.77
C GLU A 221 14.08 3.51 -10.25
N ARG A 222 13.14 3.15 -11.12
CA ARG A 222 11.70 2.97 -10.78
C ARG A 222 11.31 1.49 -10.88
N ALA A 223 10.11 1.17 -10.36
CA ALA A 223 9.62 -0.21 -10.25
C ALA A 223 10.65 -1.11 -9.54
N THR A 224 11.19 -0.63 -8.43
CA THR A 224 12.32 -1.24 -7.71
C THR A 224 12.12 -1.19 -6.20
N VAL A 225 12.91 -2.02 -5.51
CA VAL A 225 13.17 -1.87 -4.07
C VAL A 225 14.67 -1.62 -3.89
N TRP A 226 14.99 -0.58 -3.13
CA TRP A 226 16.36 -0.24 -2.77
C TRP A 226 16.68 -0.65 -1.35
N GLU A 227 17.90 -1.11 -1.14
CA GLU A 227 18.56 -1.21 0.16
C GLU A 227 19.48 -0.01 0.32
N ILE A 228 19.35 0.68 1.44
CA ILE A 228 20.13 1.87 1.77
C ILE A 228 20.90 1.56 3.06
N ASP A 229 22.20 1.71 3.02
CA ASP A 229 23.03 1.64 4.22
C ASP A 229 22.71 2.84 5.12
N ARG A 230 22.23 2.59 6.33
CA ARG A 230 21.73 3.63 7.23
C ARG A 230 22.82 4.60 7.69
N ALA A 231 24.06 4.13 7.83
CA ALA A 231 25.17 4.93 8.31
C ALA A 231 25.71 5.87 7.23
N THR A 232 25.80 5.41 5.99
CA THR A 232 26.44 6.11 4.89
C THR A 232 25.49 6.74 3.89
N GLY A 233 24.22 6.29 3.84
CA GLY A 233 23.24 6.66 2.81
C GLY A 233 23.50 6.00 1.45
N ALA A 234 24.53 5.15 1.34
CA ALA A 234 24.83 4.42 0.11
C ALA A 234 23.69 3.46 -0.22
N ARG A 235 23.28 3.41 -1.50
CA ARG A 235 22.13 2.63 -1.95
C ARG A 235 22.47 1.64 -3.05
N ARG A 236 21.75 0.52 -3.08
CA ARG A 236 21.76 -0.44 -4.19
C ARG A 236 20.34 -0.94 -4.47
N THR A 237 20.07 -1.30 -5.68
CA THR A 237 18.82 -1.96 -6.05
C THR A 237 18.91 -3.43 -5.68
N ILE A 238 17.91 -3.93 -4.93
CA ILE A 238 17.81 -5.35 -4.54
C ILE A 238 16.71 -6.10 -5.30
N ALA A 239 15.71 -5.41 -5.85
CA ALA A 239 14.68 -6.02 -6.68
C ALA A 239 14.24 -5.06 -7.78
N THR A 240 13.94 -5.61 -8.96
CA THR A 240 13.48 -4.86 -10.13
C THR A 240 12.21 -5.48 -10.72
N GLY A 241 11.53 -4.76 -11.63
CA GLY A 241 10.29 -5.24 -12.24
C GLY A 241 9.15 -5.43 -11.25
N ILE A 242 9.27 -4.85 -10.06
CA ILE A 242 8.26 -4.81 -9.02
C ILE A 242 7.45 -3.52 -9.18
N ARG A 243 6.34 -3.56 -9.94
CA ARG A 243 5.71 -2.38 -10.54
C ARG A 243 5.44 -1.23 -9.58
N ASN A 244 4.77 -1.48 -8.47
CA ASN A 244 4.46 -0.45 -7.46
C ASN A 244 4.44 -1.06 -6.06
N PRO A 245 5.60 -1.19 -5.40
CA PRO A 245 5.73 -1.70 -4.03
C PRO A 245 5.26 -0.65 -3.04
N THR A 246 4.00 -0.71 -2.66
CA THR A 246 3.29 0.32 -1.89
C THR A 246 3.48 0.22 -0.39
N ALA A 247 3.82 -0.94 0.13
CA ALA A 247 4.23 -1.12 1.51
C ALA A 247 5.31 -2.19 1.61
N LEU A 248 6.21 -2.01 2.57
CA LEU A 248 7.31 -2.90 2.92
C LEU A 248 7.22 -3.23 4.41
N ALA A 249 7.46 -4.49 4.77
CA ALA A 249 7.54 -4.91 6.17
C ALA A 249 8.49 -6.09 6.34
N ILE A 250 9.11 -6.20 7.51
CA ILE A 250 9.93 -7.35 7.90
C ILE A 250 9.04 -8.40 8.55
N GLU A 251 9.06 -9.62 8.04
CA GLU A 251 8.36 -10.76 8.66
C GLU A 251 9.13 -11.16 9.94
N PRO A 252 8.46 -11.17 11.11
CA PRO A 252 9.17 -11.19 12.39
C PRO A 252 9.82 -12.54 12.73
N THR A 253 9.44 -13.65 12.11
CA THR A 253 10.00 -14.98 12.38
C THR A 253 11.29 -15.24 11.61
N THR A 254 11.35 -14.77 10.37
CA THR A 254 12.47 -15.04 9.45
C THR A 254 13.35 -13.83 9.19
N ASN A 255 12.91 -12.63 9.62
CA ASN A 255 13.52 -11.33 9.31
C ASN A 255 13.63 -11.05 7.79
N LEU A 256 12.79 -11.70 6.97
CA LEU A 256 12.76 -11.48 5.53
C LEU A 256 11.90 -10.27 5.19
N LEU A 257 12.33 -9.54 4.16
CA LEU A 257 11.61 -8.38 3.65
C LEU A 257 10.45 -8.83 2.75
N TRP A 258 9.27 -8.29 3.00
CA TRP A 258 8.06 -8.51 2.23
C TRP A 258 7.48 -7.20 1.70
N SER A 259 6.77 -7.29 0.58
CA SER A 259 6.08 -6.16 -0.04
C SER A 259 4.68 -6.54 -0.50
N VAL A 260 3.73 -5.61 -0.41
CA VAL A 260 2.52 -5.63 -1.22
C VAL A 260 2.71 -4.74 -2.44
N VAL A 261 2.21 -5.19 -3.57
CA VAL A 261 2.48 -4.59 -4.88
C VAL A 261 1.20 -4.41 -5.67
N ASN A 262 1.01 -3.21 -6.20
CA ASN A 262 -0.07 -2.95 -7.15
C ASN A 262 0.41 -3.21 -8.56
N GLU A 263 -0.28 -4.12 -9.24
CA GLU A 263 0.02 -4.52 -10.59
C GLU A 263 -0.61 -3.63 -11.65
N ARG A 264 -0.31 -3.96 -12.91
CA ARG A 264 -0.72 -3.18 -14.07
C ARG A 264 -2.23 -3.31 -14.33
N ASP A 265 -2.79 -2.25 -14.87
CA ASP A 265 -4.18 -2.14 -15.30
C ASP A 265 -4.39 -2.57 -16.78
N GLU A 266 -5.65 -2.76 -17.18
CA GLU A 266 -6.07 -2.86 -18.58
C GLU A 266 -5.77 -4.22 -19.28
N LEU A 267 -5.70 -5.33 -18.54
CA LEU A 267 -5.73 -6.70 -19.10
C LEU A 267 -7.04 -7.43 -18.79
N GLY A 268 -8.02 -6.71 -18.30
CA GLY A 268 -9.34 -7.23 -17.93
C GLY A 268 -9.65 -7.04 -16.45
N PRO A 269 -10.90 -7.30 -16.04
CA PRO A 269 -11.35 -7.04 -14.66
C PRO A 269 -10.72 -7.99 -13.63
N GLN A 270 -10.18 -9.13 -14.05
CA GLN A 270 -9.59 -10.14 -13.19
C GLN A 270 -8.12 -10.44 -13.53
N LEU A 271 -7.45 -9.51 -14.25
CA LEU A 271 -6.01 -9.47 -14.49
C LEU A 271 -5.49 -8.03 -14.35
N VAL A 272 -4.36 -7.83 -13.72
CA VAL A 272 -3.44 -8.76 -13.07
C VAL A 272 -3.73 -8.73 -11.57
N PRO A 273 -3.56 -9.85 -10.82
CA PRO A 273 -3.71 -9.80 -9.38
C PRO A 273 -2.63 -8.92 -8.76
N ASP A 274 -3.04 -8.00 -7.88
CA ASP A 274 -2.13 -7.40 -6.90
C ASP A 274 -1.59 -8.50 -6.00
N TYR A 275 -0.40 -8.33 -5.42
CA TYR A 275 0.22 -9.45 -4.72
C TYR A 275 1.00 -9.06 -3.46
N LEU A 276 1.21 -10.05 -2.61
CA LEU A 276 2.16 -10.07 -1.50
C LEU A 276 3.33 -10.97 -1.89
N THR A 277 4.57 -10.49 -1.73
CA THR A 277 5.77 -11.27 -2.07
C THR A 277 6.93 -10.97 -1.15
N GLN A 278 7.76 -11.97 -0.90
CA GLN A 278 9.09 -11.76 -0.35
C GLN A 278 9.93 -11.00 -1.37
N VAL A 279 10.61 -9.94 -0.96
CA VAL A 279 11.56 -9.20 -1.79
C VAL A 279 12.90 -9.95 -1.76
N ARG A 280 13.27 -10.56 -2.87
CA ARG A 280 14.51 -11.36 -2.98
C ARG A 280 15.60 -10.54 -3.65
N ASP A 281 16.80 -10.57 -3.08
CA ASP A 281 17.95 -9.85 -3.63
C ASP A 281 18.32 -10.38 -5.03
N GLY A 282 18.51 -9.44 -5.97
CA GLY A 282 18.76 -9.72 -7.38
C GLY A 282 17.55 -10.14 -8.21
N ALA A 283 16.35 -10.22 -7.62
CA ALA A 283 15.17 -10.70 -8.33
C ALA A 283 14.58 -9.69 -9.30
N PHE A 284 13.97 -10.21 -10.37
CA PHE A 284 13.15 -9.48 -11.33
C PHE A 284 11.71 -10.04 -11.30
N TYR A 285 10.71 -9.18 -11.04
CA TYR A 285 9.30 -9.57 -10.85
C TYR A 285 8.43 -9.43 -12.11
N GLY A 286 9.02 -9.10 -13.26
CA GLY A 286 8.39 -9.18 -14.57
C GLY A 286 8.04 -7.84 -15.22
N TRP A 287 7.58 -6.84 -14.46
CA TRP A 287 7.18 -5.56 -15.04
C TRP A 287 8.33 -4.86 -15.80
N PRO A 288 8.12 -4.27 -17.00
CA PRO A 288 6.85 -4.23 -17.72
C PRO A 288 6.56 -5.44 -18.62
N TYR A 289 7.52 -6.33 -18.86
CA TYR A 289 7.51 -7.32 -19.95
C TYR A 289 6.62 -8.53 -19.67
N SER A 290 6.40 -8.85 -18.40
CA SER A 290 5.55 -9.96 -17.98
C SER A 290 4.84 -9.65 -16.66
N TYR A 291 3.85 -10.45 -16.32
CA TYR A 291 3.10 -10.39 -15.07
C TYR A 291 2.97 -11.78 -14.45
N TRP A 292 2.81 -11.84 -13.14
CA TRP A 292 2.68 -13.08 -12.38
C TRP A 292 3.71 -14.15 -12.80
N GLY A 293 4.98 -13.75 -12.80
CA GLY A 293 6.08 -14.54 -13.35
C GLY A 293 6.27 -14.34 -14.85
N GLN A 294 6.33 -15.43 -15.61
CA GLN A 294 6.70 -15.40 -17.02
C GLN A 294 5.51 -15.26 -17.98
N ASN A 295 4.33 -14.85 -17.50
CA ASN A 295 3.21 -14.55 -18.38
C ASN A 295 3.49 -13.26 -19.15
N ARG A 296 3.81 -13.38 -20.42
CA ARG A 296 4.17 -12.25 -21.29
C ARG A 296 3.05 -11.21 -21.36
N ASP A 297 3.36 -9.94 -21.14
CA ASP A 297 2.42 -8.84 -21.39
C ASP A 297 2.31 -8.59 -22.91
N PRO A 298 1.14 -8.81 -23.54
CA PRO A 298 1.01 -8.68 -24.99
C PRO A 298 1.06 -7.24 -25.49
N ARG A 299 0.90 -6.27 -24.59
CA ARG A 299 0.81 -4.83 -24.93
C ARG A 299 2.13 -4.07 -24.79
N VAL A 300 3.14 -4.68 -24.22
CA VAL A 300 4.47 -4.06 -24.06
C VAL A 300 5.31 -4.28 -25.31
N MET A 301 5.76 -3.19 -25.92
CA MET A 301 6.59 -3.23 -27.12
C MET A 301 7.77 -2.26 -26.99
N PRO A 302 8.98 -2.63 -27.42
CA PRO A 302 9.36 -3.98 -27.92
C PRO A 302 9.33 -5.03 -26.81
N GLN A 303 9.08 -6.27 -27.17
CA GLN A 303 9.17 -7.41 -26.27
C GLN A 303 10.62 -7.67 -25.84
N ASN A 304 10.81 -8.22 -24.66
CA ASN A 304 12.12 -8.64 -24.15
C ASN A 304 12.04 -10.08 -23.59
N PRO A 305 12.19 -11.12 -24.45
CA PRO A 305 12.09 -12.51 -24.02
C PRO A 305 13.12 -12.91 -22.95
N GLU A 306 14.32 -12.31 -22.97
CA GLU A 306 15.35 -12.61 -21.95
C GLU A 306 14.92 -12.12 -20.56
N MET A 307 14.31 -10.95 -20.50
CA MET A 307 13.77 -10.43 -19.22
C MET A 307 12.55 -11.24 -18.77
N VAL A 308 11.68 -11.65 -19.69
CA VAL A 308 10.56 -12.54 -19.35
C VAL A 308 11.07 -13.86 -18.74
N ALA A 309 12.12 -14.45 -19.32
CA ALA A 309 12.71 -15.69 -18.80
C ALA A 309 13.32 -15.55 -17.40
N LYS A 310 13.77 -14.36 -17.01
CA LYS A 310 14.31 -14.04 -15.67
C LYS A 310 13.21 -13.77 -14.64
N ALA A 311 11.97 -13.51 -15.07
CA ALA A 311 10.91 -13.11 -14.17
C ALA A 311 10.53 -14.23 -13.21
N ILE A 312 10.57 -13.92 -11.91
CA ILE A 312 10.10 -14.83 -10.86
C ILE A 312 8.61 -14.57 -10.55
N ARG A 313 7.93 -15.64 -10.15
CA ARG A 313 6.54 -15.55 -9.73
C ARG A 313 6.44 -14.95 -8.31
N PRO A 314 5.52 -14.00 -8.06
CA PRO A 314 5.17 -13.57 -6.71
C PRO A 314 4.67 -14.73 -5.83
N ASP A 315 4.77 -14.57 -4.51
CA ASP A 315 4.43 -15.65 -3.58
C ASP A 315 2.92 -15.83 -3.38
N TYR A 316 2.12 -14.73 -3.42
CA TYR A 316 0.71 -14.78 -3.02
C TYR A 316 -0.13 -13.68 -3.67
N ALA A 317 -1.19 -14.07 -4.36
CA ALA A 317 -2.15 -13.15 -4.98
C ALA A 317 -3.16 -12.62 -3.95
N LEU A 318 -3.50 -11.35 -4.07
CA LEU A 318 -4.45 -10.64 -3.21
C LEU A 318 -5.79 -10.37 -3.92
N GLY A 319 -5.90 -10.74 -5.19
CA GLY A 319 -7.01 -10.40 -6.08
C GLY A 319 -6.67 -9.23 -7.00
N SER A 320 -7.37 -9.16 -8.14
CA SER A 320 -7.09 -8.15 -9.15
C SER A 320 -7.65 -6.78 -8.77
N HIS A 321 -6.81 -5.75 -8.93
CA HIS A 321 -7.17 -4.35 -8.74
C HIS A 321 -7.66 -3.99 -7.32
N VAL A 322 -7.23 -4.73 -6.29
CA VAL A 322 -7.62 -4.43 -4.91
C VAL A 322 -6.93 -3.19 -4.35
N ALA A 323 -5.87 -2.74 -5.01
CA ALA A 323 -5.01 -1.63 -4.60
C ALA A 323 -4.49 -1.82 -3.17
N ALA A 324 -3.68 -2.87 -2.95
CA ALA A 324 -3.03 -3.12 -1.68
C ALA A 324 -2.03 -1.99 -1.36
N LEU A 325 -2.26 -1.22 -0.29
CA LEU A 325 -1.46 -0.05 0.07
C LEU A 325 -0.82 -0.16 1.46
N GLY A 326 -1.29 -1.04 2.32
CA GLY A 326 -0.78 -1.24 3.68
C GLY A 326 -0.34 -2.67 3.91
N LEU A 327 0.74 -2.85 4.67
CA LEU A 327 1.25 -4.14 5.10
C LEU A 327 1.89 -3.98 6.47
N ASP A 328 1.47 -4.77 7.43
CA ASP A 328 2.21 -5.00 8.67
C ASP A 328 1.99 -6.41 9.19
N PHE A 329 2.98 -6.95 9.88
CA PHE A 329 2.92 -8.29 10.45
C PHE A 329 2.48 -8.27 11.90
N ALA A 330 1.73 -9.29 12.31
CA ALA A 330 1.48 -9.56 13.70
C ALA A 330 2.80 -9.90 14.41
N ARG A 331 3.03 -9.27 15.56
CA ARG A 331 4.19 -9.47 16.43
C ARG A 331 3.72 -9.91 17.80
N ASN A 332 4.62 -10.55 18.59
CA ASN A 332 4.33 -10.98 19.95
C ASN A 332 3.09 -11.88 20.08
N GLY A 333 2.90 -12.79 19.10
CA GLY A 333 1.75 -13.69 19.07
C GLY A 333 0.45 -13.01 18.58
N GLY A 334 0.54 -11.83 17.98
CA GLY A 334 -0.57 -11.10 17.34
C GLY A 334 -1.78 -10.93 18.27
N PHE A 335 -2.96 -11.16 17.73
CA PHE A 335 -4.19 -11.21 18.52
C PHE A 335 -4.45 -12.57 19.17
N GLY A 336 -3.57 -13.57 18.95
CA GLY A 336 -3.75 -14.95 19.38
C GLY A 336 -4.65 -15.77 18.46
N GLY A 337 -4.75 -17.07 18.72
CA GLY A 337 -5.58 -17.98 17.92
C GLY A 337 -5.28 -17.90 16.42
N SER A 338 -6.32 -17.76 15.61
CA SER A 338 -6.19 -17.69 14.14
C SER A 338 -5.47 -16.42 13.65
N PHE A 339 -5.26 -15.43 14.51
CA PHE A 339 -4.61 -14.15 14.18
C PHE A 339 -3.25 -13.99 14.88
N ALA A 340 -2.60 -15.11 15.22
CA ALA A 340 -1.31 -15.09 15.92
C ALA A 340 -0.13 -14.77 15.01
N ASN A 341 -0.07 -15.40 13.83
CA ASN A 341 1.04 -15.28 12.88
C ASN A 341 0.52 -14.99 11.49
N GLY A 342 0.87 -13.85 10.94
CA GLY A 342 0.44 -13.43 9.60
C GLY A 342 0.55 -11.94 9.39
N ALA A 343 -0.02 -11.49 8.27
CA ALA A 343 0.03 -10.13 7.81
C ALA A 343 -1.37 -9.49 7.72
N PHE A 344 -1.49 -8.26 8.19
CA PHE A 344 -2.62 -7.39 7.90
C PHE A 344 -2.32 -6.59 6.64
N ILE A 345 -3.29 -6.53 5.72
CA ILE A 345 -3.12 -5.83 4.43
C ILE A 345 -4.30 -4.90 4.22
N GLY A 346 -4.02 -3.61 4.09
CA GLY A 346 -4.99 -2.59 3.73
C GLY A 346 -5.21 -2.56 2.22
N MET A 347 -6.45 -2.79 1.78
CA MET A 347 -6.88 -2.78 0.38
C MET A 347 -7.74 -1.56 0.10
N HIS A 348 -7.18 -0.60 -0.63
CA HIS A 348 -7.80 0.71 -0.88
C HIS A 348 -9.04 0.65 -1.77
N GLY A 349 -9.09 -0.32 -2.66
CA GLY A 349 -10.20 -0.57 -3.55
C GLY A 349 -10.01 -0.10 -4.98
N SER A 350 -10.68 -0.82 -5.89
CA SER A 350 -10.57 -0.65 -7.33
C SER A 350 -11.20 0.66 -7.83
N TRP A 351 -10.71 1.11 -9.01
CA TRP A 351 -11.27 2.25 -9.76
C TRP A 351 -11.63 1.87 -11.20
N ASN A 352 -11.31 0.66 -11.61
CA ASN A 352 -11.32 0.18 -13.00
C ASN A 352 -12.03 -1.17 -13.16
N ARG A 353 -13.01 -1.46 -12.30
CA ARG A 353 -13.86 -2.66 -12.36
C ARG A 353 -15.34 -2.28 -12.28
N GLN A 354 -16.21 -3.05 -12.96
CA GLN A 354 -17.65 -2.94 -12.79
C GLN A 354 -18.07 -3.40 -11.39
N ASP A 355 -17.52 -4.53 -10.94
CA ASP A 355 -17.70 -5.07 -9.61
C ASP A 355 -16.53 -4.61 -8.74
N PRO A 356 -16.70 -3.65 -7.84
CA PRO A 356 -15.61 -3.14 -7.01
C PRO A 356 -14.95 -4.24 -6.17
N SER A 357 -13.62 -4.20 -6.08
CA SER A 357 -12.81 -5.11 -5.26
C SER A 357 -11.94 -4.33 -4.29
N GLY A 358 -11.46 -5.00 -3.23
CA GLY A 358 -10.74 -4.32 -2.14
C GLY A 358 -11.71 -3.65 -1.17
N TYR A 359 -11.44 -2.41 -0.74
CA TYR A 359 -12.22 -1.65 0.24
C TYR A 359 -12.34 -2.39 1.58
N LYS A 360 -11.26 -2.99 2.06
CA LYS A 360 -11.23 -3.78 3.29
C LYS A 360 -9.81 -3.95 3.81
N VAL A 361 -9.68 -4.45 5.00
CA VAL A 361 -8.43 -5.00 5.52
C VAL A 361 -8.57 -6.52 5.53
N VAL A 362 -7.58 -7.22 5.01
CA VAL A 362 -7.51 -8.67 5.06
C VAL A 362 -6.37 -9.13 5.96
N TRP A 363 -6.56 -10.31 6.53
CA TRP A 363 -5.54 -11.09 7.20
C TRP A 363 -5.06 -12.20 6.28
N VAL A 364 -3.76 -12.29 6.07
CA VAL A 364 -3.11 -13.42 5.40
C VAL A 364 -2.36 -14.23 6.45
N PRO A 365 -2.80 -15.47 6.75
CA PRO A 365 -2.09 -16.32 7.70
C PRO A 365 -0.68 -16.64 7.21
N PHE A 366 0.28 -16.77 8.12
CA PHE A 366 1.64 -17.23 7.83
C PHE A 366 1.97 -18.46 8.64
N ASN A 367 2.72 -19.38 8.02
CA ASN A 367 3.31 -20.53 8.67
C ASN A 367 4.78 -20.62 8.25
N ALA A 368 5.68 -20.73 9.22
CA ALA A 368 7.12 -20.77 8.99
C ALA A 368 7.62 -19.62 8.06
N GLY A 369 7.12 -18.40 8.28
CA GLY A 369 7.51 -17.22 7.54
C GLY A 369 6.98 -17.13 6.10
N ARG A 370 5.95 -17.93 5.74
CA ARG A 370 5.33 -17.95 4.40
C ARG A 370 3.82 -17.86 4.48
N PRO A 371 3.16 -17.21 3.49
CA PRO A 371 1.71 -17.19 3.42
C PRO A 371 1.11 -18.59 3.37
N ALA A 372 0.03 -18.82 4.11
CA ALA A 372 -0.65 -20.10 4.24
C ALA A 372 -2.18 -19.94 4.13
N GLY A 373 -2.83 -20.77 3.33
CA GLY A 373 -4.29 -20.73 3.17
C GLY A 373 -4.81 -19.54 2.36
N GLN A 374 -6.08 -19.23 2.55
CA GLN A 374 -6.78 -18.12 1.89
C GLN A 374 -6.77 -16.86 2.78
N PRO A 375 -6.85 -15.65 2.19
CA PRO A 375 -6.98 -14.43 2.98
C PRO A 375 -8.34 -14.40 3.69
N VAL A 376 -8.35 -13.86 4.89
CA VAL A 376 -9.56 -13.71 5.71
C VAL A 376 -9.92 -12.23 5.82
N ASP A 377 -11.18 -11.88 5.60
CA ASP A 377 -11.66 -10.53 5.81
C ASP A 377 -11.54 -10.15 7.30
N PHE A 378 -10.80 -9.09 7.60
CA PHE A 378 -10.55 -8.66 8.98
C PHE A 378 -11.30 -7.36 9.34
N ALA A 379 -11.28 -6.35 8.46
CA ALA A 379 -12.14 -5.18 8.62
C ALA A 379 -12.85 -4.86 7.30
N THR A 380 -14.17 -4.77 7.34
CA THR A 380 -15.06 -4.62 6.18
C THR A 380 -16.04 -3.46 6.36
N GLY A 381 -16.97 -3.27 5.42
CA GLY A 381 -17.95 -2.19 5.48
C GLY A 381 -17.47 -0.84 4.93
N PHE A 382 -16.22 -0.76 4.44
CA PHE A 382 -15.70 0.42 3.75
C PHE A 382 -16.37 0.67 2.39
N LEU A 383 -16.97 -0.36 1.83
CA LEU A 383 -17.88 -0.29 0.69
C LEU A 383 -19.27 -0.78 1.10
N LYS A 384 -20.29 0.05 0.90
CA LYS A 384 -21.70 -0.31 1.19
C LYS A 384 -22.59 0.24 0.06
N ASP A 385 -23.43 -0.59 -0.51
CA ASP A 385 -24.38 -0.23 -1.56
C ASP A 385 -23.72 0.49 -2.76
N GLY A 386 -22.53 0.02 -3.16
CA GLY A 386 -21.74 0.57 -4.26
C GLY A 386 -21.07 1.92 -3.97
N LYS A 387 -21.17 2.43 -2.73
CA LYS A 387 -20.55 3.68 -2.29
C LYS A 387 -19.39 3.42 -1.33
N ALA A 388 -18.30 4.13 -1.49
CA ALA A 388 -17.12 4.05 -0.62
C ALA A 388 -17.34 4.93 0.62
N ARG A 389 -17.38 4.31 1.79
CA ARG A 389 -17.44 5.01 3.10
C ARG A 389 -16.05 5.33 3.60
N GLY A 390 -15.08 4.51 3.21
CA GLY A 390 -13.67 4.65 3.53
C GLY A 390 -12.81 3.88 2.54
N ARG A 391 -11.50 4.12 2.61
CA ARG A 391 -10.48 3.45 1.80
C ARG A 391 -9.26 3.14 2.66
N PRO A 392 -9.08 1.88 3.10
CA PRO A 392 -7.92 1.47 3.88
C PRO A 392 -6.61 1.71 3.13
N VAL A 393 -5.64 2.30 3.80
CA VAL A 393 -4.29 2.54 3.28
C VAL A 393 -3.28 1.82 4.18
N GLY A 394 -2.55 2.54 5.01
CA GLY A 394 -1.60 1.98 5.94
C GLY A 394 -2.29 1.18 7.03
N VAL A 395 -1.62 0.14 7.47
CA VAL A 395 -1.95 -0.62 8.67
C VAL A 395 -0.72 -0.66 9.56
N ALA A 396 -0.90 -0.59 10.89
CA ALA A 396 0.19 -0.69 11.85
C ALA A 396 -0.26 -1.47 13.07
N PHE A 397 0.48 -2.53 13.41
CA PHE A 397 0.15 -3.42 14.52
C PHE A 397 1.04 -3.15 15.73
N ASP A 398 0.43 -2.78 16.84
CA ASP A 398 1.09 -2.74 18.17
C ASP A 398 0.99 -4.12 18.83
N GLY A 399 2.08 -4.86 18.79
CA GLY A 399 2.14 -6.20 19.41
C GLY A 399 2.12 -6.17 20.94
N ASN A 400 2.50 -5.06 21.58
CA ASN A 400 2.50 -4.92 23.03
C ASN A 400 1.08 -4.62 23.55
N LYS A 401 0.39 -3.69 22.90
CA LYS A 401 -0.99 -3.32 23.25
C LYS A 401 -2.02 -4.25 22.60
N ARG A 402 -1.63 -5.09 21.65
CA ARG A 402 -2.50 -5.93 20.81
C ARG A 402 -3.58 -5.10 20.13
N VAL A 403 -3.14 -4.11 19.38
CA VAL A 403 -4.00 -3.17 18.65
C VAL A 403 -3.56 -3.07 17.21
N LEU A 404 -4.52 -3.08 16.28
CA LEU A 404 -4.29 -2.76 14.88
C LEU A 404 -4.86 -1.36 14.59
N PHE A 405 -4.03 -0.50 14.03
CA PHE A 405 -4.44 0.79 13.48
C PHE A 405 -4.60 0.67 11.96
N VAL A 406 -5.64 1.32 11.43
CA VAL A 406 -5.96 1.34 9.98
C VAL A 406 -6.18 2.77 9.55
N ALA A 407 -5.33 3.28 8.67
CA ALA A 407 -5.52 4.59 8.05
C ALA A 407 -6.58 4.50 6.94
N ASP A 408 -7.50 5.46 6.94
CA ASP A 408 -8.57 5.61 5.95
C ASP A 408 -8.46 7.02 5.35
N ASP A 409 -7.94 7.11 4.13
CA ASP A 409 -7.66 8.40 3.48
C ASP A 409 -8.89 9.05 2.85
N LEU A 410 -10.00 8.31 2.74
CA LEU A 410 -11.26 8.88 2.26
C LEU A 410 -12.03 9.55 3.40
N SER A 411 -12.18 8.89 4.55
CA SER A 411 -12.84 9.45 5.73
C SER A 411 -11.89 10.31 6.58
N ASN A 412 -10.60 10.35 6.27
CA ASN A 412 -9.58 11.09 7.02
C ASN A 412 -9.48 10.66 8.50
N THR A 413 -9.63 9.37 8.72
CA THR A 413 -9.71 8.74 10.04
C THR A 413 -8.62 7.66 10.18
N VAL A 414 -8.08 7.50 11.36
CA VAL A 414 -7.40 6.28 11.77
C VAL A 414 -8.36 5.50 12.66
N TRP A 415 -8.63 4.26 12.26
CA TRP A 415 -9.41 3.30 13.02
C TRP A 415 -8.51 2.49 13.94
N ARG A 416 -8.99 2.18 15.15
CA ARG A 416 -8.35 1.31 16.14
C ARG A 416 -9.17 0.04 16.32
N ILE A 417 -8.53 -1.11 16.14
CA ILE A 417 -9.14 -2.43 16.33
C ILE A 417 -8.41 -3.14 17.47
N ALA A 418 -9.15 -3.62 18.46
CA ALA A 418 -8.61 -4.33 19.61
C ALA A 418 -9.52 -5.49 19.99
N PRO A 419 -9.03 -6.51 20.74
CA PRO A 419 -9.89 -7.52 21.36
C PRO A 419 -10.98 -6.86 22.21
N ALA A 420 -12.19 -7.40 22.15
CA ALA A 420 -13.27 -7.01 23.06
C ALA A 420 -12.84 -7.34 24.52
N ARG A 421 -13.10 -6.41 25.42
CA ARG A 421 -12.84 -6.60 26.86
C ARG A 421 -13.87 -7.50 27.49
#